data_86209fda5ae7dcca757b4910fcfe493e
#
_entry.id   86209fda5ae7dcca757b4910fcfe493e
#
_cell.length_a   1.000
_cell.length_b   1.000
_cell.length_c   1.000
_cell.angle_alpha   90.00
_cell.angle_beta   90.00
_cell.angle_gamma   90.00
#
_symmetry.space_group_name_H-M   'P 1'
#
loop_
_entity.id
_entity.type
_entity.pdbx_description
1 polymer ?
#
loop_
_entity_poly.entity_id
_entity_poly.type
_entity_poly.pdbx_seq_one_letter_code
_entity_poly.pdbx_strand_id
1 'polypeptide(L)'
;MTGVTPAPVVPPFGLLLDVDGPVASPVTRTVSAPGLLDSLLELLAAGVPVVFNTGRSDHFLRENVVAPLLAAGLPAAARLHAVCEKGAVHFSITAAGAGPLHVDADLAVPPAAVEALESMARRDFADTMFVDPGKHAMVSIEQRVEVPSADYLAAQERFDAAAVEIMTGLGMGVERRGERRPDAAGRVGWRVDPTIISTDVESVLLGKDRGAETALRLLAADGPLPAAWRTAGDSRTDYAMADWLHAQGYAVAHVDVRPADGVPDTPYPVLASWNSVHDEAGAAWLARLAAVVRGEVADDAGFDEHLAT
;
A
#
# COMPACT_ATOMS: atom_id res chain seq x y z
N MET A 1 -11.10 32.65 -33.53
CA MET A 1 -10.81 32.76 -32.11
C MET A 1 -10.08 31.47 -31.71
N THR A 2 -8.75 31.53 -31.63
CA THR A 2 -7.91 30.40 -31.16
C THR A 2 -8.09 30.34 -29.63
N GLY A 3 -8.88 29.36 -29.19
CA GLY A 3 -9.01 29.07 -27.77
C GLY A 3 -7.64 28.65 -27.19
N VAL A 4 -7.05 29.51 -26.39
CA VAL A 4 -5.88 29.16 -25.59
C VAL A 4 -6.39 28.19 -24.53
N THR A 5 -6.04 26.92 -24.67
CA THR A 5 -6.23 25.93 -23.60
C THR A 5 -5.40 26.41 -22.41
N PRO A 6 -6.00 26.67 -21.24
CA PRO A 6 -5.23 27.08 -20.06
C PRO A 6 -4.17 26.01 -19.77
N ALA A 7 -2.98 26.45 -19.36
CA ALA A 7 -1.93 25.52 -18.94
C ALA A 7 -2.47 24.63 -17.81
N PRO A 8 -2.17 23.35 -17.80
CA PRO A 8 -2.61 22.46 -16.74
C PRO A 8 -2.08 22.96 -15.39
N VAL A 9 -2.99 23.10 -14.42
CA VAL A 9 -2.61 23.52 -13.07
C VAL A 9 -1.85 22.41 -12.40
N VAL A 10 -0.62 22.71 -11.95
CA VAL A 10 0.17 21.75 -11.17
C VAL A 10 -0.41 21.71 -9.75
N PRO A 11 -0.78 20.51 -9.23
CA PRO A 11 -1.29 20.39 -7.87
C PRO A 11 -0.23 20.82 -6.83
N PRO A 12 -0.64 21.35 -5.67
CA PRO A 12 0.30 21.81 -4.65
C PRO A 12 1.12 20.64 -4.06
N PHE A 13 0.52 19.47 -3.94
CA PHE A 13 1.14 18.22 -3.49
C PHE A 13 0.37 17.02 -4.04
N GLY A 14 0.96 15.82 -3.89
CA GLY A 14 0.31 14.53 -4.17
C GLY A 14 0.36 13.61 -2.95
N LEU A 15 -0.51 12.61 -2.94
CA LEU A 15 -0.65 11.67 -1.82
C LEU A 15 -0.35 10.24 -2.26
N LEU A 16 0.53 9.55 -1.51
CA LEU A 16 0.68 8.09 -1.54
C LEU A 16 0.29 7.55 -0.17
N LEU A 17 -0.80 6.80 -0.12
CA LEU A 17 -1.41 6.33 1.12
C LEU A 17 -1.32 4.80 1.21
N ASP A 18 -0.77 4.27 2.31
CA ASP A 18 -1.13 2.91 2.67
C ASP A 18 -2.63 2.85 2.99
N VAL A 19 -3.18 1.65 2.94
CA VAL A 19 -4.61 1.45 3.19
C VAL A 19 -4.86 1.01 4.62
N ASP A 20 -4.17 -0.02 5.07
CA ASP A 20 -4.28 -0.49 6.46
C ASP A 20 -3.64 0.54 7.41
N GLY A 21 -4.39 1.01 8.34
CA GLY A 21 -3.97 2.09 9.24
C GLY A 21 -4.47 3.45 8.74
N PRO A 22 -3.82 4.16 7.82
CA PRO A 22 -4.17 5.56 7.54
C PRO A 22 -5.51 5.77 6.86
N VAL A 23 -6.08 4.75 6.17
CA VAL A 23 -7.32 4.86 5.41
C VAL A 23 -8.41 3.93 5.93
N ALA A 24 -8.06 2.66 6.13
CA ALA A 24 -8.97 1.65 6.65
C ALA A 24 -8.55 1.22 8.05
N SER A 25 -9.51 1.10 8.94
CA SER A 25 -9.26 0.59 10.30
C SER A 25 -8.65 -0.81 10.25
N PRO A 26 -7.53 -1.06 10.92
CA PRO A 26 -6.92 -2.39 10.97
C PRO A 26 -7.79 -3.40 11.74
N VAL A 27 -8.78 -2.92 12.52
CA VAL A 27 -9.71 -3.75 13.30
C VAL A 27 -10.91 -4.15 12.47
N THR A 28 -11.63 -3.17 11.89
CA THR A 28 -12.85 -3.43 11.11
C THR A 28 -12.55 -3.72 9.64
N ARG A 29 -11.36 -3.39 9.16
CA ARG A 29 -10.91 -3.50 7.75
C ARG A 29 -11.79 -2.71 6.79
N THR A 30 -12.39 -1.62 7.27
CA THR A 30 -13.26 -0.74 6.49
C THR A 30 -12.87 0.71 6.67
N VAL A 31 -13.28 1.57 5.76
CA VAL A 31 -13.14 3.03 5.91
C VAL A 31 -14.27 3.52 6.80
N SER A 32 -13.98 3.70 8.08
CA SER A 32 -14.98 3.98 9.12
C SER A 32 -14.74 5.27 9.90
N ALA A 33 -13.53 5.83 9.85
CA ALA A 33 -13.23 7.06 10.57
C ALA A 33 -14.07 8.25 10.05
N PRO A 34 -14.76 8.97 10.95
CA PRO A 34 -15.61 10.10 10.55
C PRO A 34 -14.83 11.18 9.78
N GLY A 35 -15.40 11.65 8.67
CA GLY A 35 -14.83 12.73 7.85
C GLY A 35 -13.66 12.33 6.95
N LEU A 36 -13.14 11.09 7.03
CA LEU A 36 -12.03 10.64 6.20
C LEU A 36 -12.38 10.66 4.71
N LEU A 37 -13.52 10.08 4.34
CA LEU A 37 -14.00 10.07 2.95
C LEU A 37 -14.27 11.49 2.44
N ASP A 38 -14.90 12.35 3.25
CA ASP A 38 -15.21 13.73 2.88
C ASP A 38 -13.92 14.51 2.58
N SER A 39 -12.90 14.36 3.43
CA SER A 39 -11.60 15.00 3.23
C SER A 39 -10.88 14.49 1.98
N LEU A 40 -10.89 13.17 1.71
CA LEU A 40 -10.33 12.62 0.47
C LEU A 40 -11.05 13.14 -0.77
N LEU A 41 -12.38 13.19 -0.76
CA LEU A 41 -13.17 13.70 -1.88
C LEU A 41 -12.91 15.19 -2.13
N GLU A 42 -12.77 15.99 -1.07
CA GLU A 42 -12.42 17.40 -1.17
C GLU A 42 -11.03 17.60 -1.79
N LEU A 43 -10.01 16.84 -1.34
CA LEU A 43 -8.67 16.88 -1.90
C LEU A 43 -8.65 16.49 -3.38
N LEU A 44 -9.36 15.41 -3.75
CA LEU A 44 -9.51 14.99 -5.14
C LEU A 44 -10.24 16.01 -6.00
N ALA A 45 -11.29 16.66 -5.46
CA ALA A 45 -12.01 17.75 -6.14
C ALA A 45 -11.14 18.99 -6.38
N ALA A 46 -10.20 19.25 -5.48
CA ALA A 46 -9.20 20.32 -5.62
C ALA A 46 -8.03 19.95 -6.56
N GLY A 47 -8.05 18.74 -7.16
CA GLY A 47 -7.05 18.29 -8.12
C GLY A 47 -5.80 17.67 -7.50
N VAL A 48 -5.80 17.39 -6.20
CA VAL A 48 -4.71 16.65 -5.53
C VAL A 48 -4.72 15.20 -6.03
N PRO A 49 -3.64 14.70 -6.65
CA PRO A 49 -3.56 13.31 -7.08
C PRO A 49 -3.35 12.40 -5.88
N VAL A 50 -4.08 11.27 -5.86
CA VAL A 50 -4.02 10.30 -4.77
C VAL A 50 -3.77 8.90 -5.32
N VAL A 51 -2.88 8.15 -4.68
CA VAL A 51 -2.69 6.74 -4.96
C VAL A 51 -2.71 5.94 -3.66
N PHE A 52 -3.55 4.92 -3.61
CA PHE A 52 -3.47 3.89 -2.58
C PHE A 52 -2.35 2.92 -2.94
N ASN A 53 -1.37 2.76 -2.06
CA ASN A 53 -0.20 1.89 -2.26
C ASN A 53 -0.12 0.85 -1.14
N THR A 54 -0.58 -0.36 -1.40
CA THR A 54 -0.84 -1.38 -0.38
C THR A 54 -0.32 -2.76 -0.75
N GLY A 55 -0.12 -3.60 0.26
CA GLY A 55 0.08 -5.05 0.09
C GLY A 55 -1.22 -5.83 -0.16
N ARG A 56 -2.39 -5.21 0.06
CA ARG A 56 -3.70 -5.85 -0.14
C ARG A 56 -3.98 -6.19 -1.61
N SER A 57 -4.93 -7.12 -1.82
CA SER A 57 -5.46 -7.45 -3.14
C SER A 57 -6.33 -6.32 -3.71
N ASP A 58 -6.52 -6.32 -5.02
CA ASP A 58 -7.46 -5.41 -5.68
C ASP A 58 -8.91 -5.62 -5.24
N HIS A 59 -9.29 -6.87 -4.95
CA HIS A 59 -10.62 -7.20 -4.44
C HIS A 59 -10.90 -6.47 -3.12
N PHE A 60 -9.96 -6.53 -2.18
CA PHE A 60 -10.09 -5.80 -0.91
C PHE A 60 -10.29 -4.29 -1.14
N LEU A 61 -9.47 -3.68 -1.99
CA LEU A 61 -9.58 -2.26 -2.28
C LEU A 61 -10.89 -1.89 -2.94
N ARG A 62 -11.35 -2.67 -3.92
CA ARG A 62 -12.60 -2.42 -4.65
C ARG A 62 -13.80 -2.39 -3.71
N GLU A 63 -13.87 -3.33 -2.78
CA GLU A 63 -15.00 -3.45 -1.86
C GLU A 63 -14.93 -2.46 -0.69
N ASN A 64 -13.77 -2.33 -0.06
CA ASN A 64 -13.67 -1.65 1.21
C ASN A 64 -13.25 -0.17 1.11
N VAL A 65 -12.68 0.27 -0.02
CA VAL A 65 -12.22 1.64 -0.22
C VAL A 65 -12.90 2.30 -1.41
N VAL A 66 -12.87 1.65 -2.58
CA VAL A 66 -13.38 2.24 -3.82
C VAL A 66 -14.90 2.35 -3.80
N ALA A 67 -15.61 1.28 -3.40
CA ALA A 67 -17.06 1.31 -3.36
C ALA A 67 -17.62 2.41 -2.43
N PRO A 68 -17.10 2.62 -1.19
CA PRO A 68 -17.47 3.76 -0.35
C PRO A 68 -17.18 5.12 -1.00
N LEU A 69 -16.02 5.31 -1.65
CA LEU A 69 -15.67 6.57 -2.34
C LEU A 69 -16.64 6.88 -3.49
N LEU A 70 -16.99 5.85 -4.27
CA LEU A 70 -17.96 6.00 -5.37
C LEU A 70 -19.35 6.35 -4.84
N ALA A 71 -19.80 5.68 -3.77
CA ALA A 71 -21.08 5.94 -3.12
C ALA A 71 -21.15 7.37 -2.54
N ALA A 72 -20.03 7.90 -2.05
CA ALA A 72 -19.91 9.24 -1.53
C ALA A 72 -19.75 10.32 -2.62
N GLY A 73 -19.60 9.96 -3.90
CA GLY A 73 -19.60 10.90 -5.03
C GLY A 73 -18.21 11.31 -5.50
N LEU A 74 -17.40 10.35 -5.93
CA LEU A 74 -16.06 10.61 -6.47
C LEU A 74 -16.09 11.65 -7.61
N PRO A 75 -15.30 12.74 -7.54
CA PRO A 75 -15.25 13.76 -8.58
C PRO A 75 -14.85 13.21 -9.96
N ALA A 76 -15.50 13.68 -11.02
CA ALA A 76 -15.21 13.20 -12.38
C ALA A 76 -13.79 13.49 -12.87
N ALA A 77 -13.14 14.54 -12.35
CA ALA A 77 -11.78 14.94 -12.67
C ALA A 77 -10.74 14.36 -11.68
N ALA A 78 -11.14 13.45 -10.78
CA ALA A 78 -10.25 12.86 -9.80
C ALA A 78 -9.09 12.11 -10.48
N ARG A 79 -7.87 12.37 -10.04
CA ARG A 79 -6.67 11.62 -10.40
C ARG A 79 -6.40 10.62 -9.29
N LEU A 80 -7.01 9.43 -9.41
CA LEU A 80 -7.02 8.42 -8.36
C LEU A 80 -6.65 7.05 -8.92
N HIS A 81 -5.67 6.40 -8.31
CA HIS A 81 -5.24 5.06 -8.66
C HIS A 81 -5.09 4.19 -7.42
N ALA A 82 -5.08 2.88 -7.65
CA ALA A 82 -4.70 1.87 -6.68
C ALA A 82 -3.49 1.09 -7.20
N VAL A 83 -2.51 0.92 -6.34
CA VAL A 83 -1.37 0.04 -6.51
C VAL A 83 -1.42 -0.98 -5.39
N CYS A 84 -1.65 -2.23 -5.77
CA CYS A 84 -1.85 -3.38 -4.90
C CYS A 84 -0.66 -4.32 -4.95
N GLU A 85 -0.65 -5.28 -4.06
CA GLU A 85 0.37 -6.33 -4.01
C GLU A 85 1.79 -5.76 -4.11
N LYS A 86 2.06 -4.73 -3.27
CA LYS A 86 3.38 -4.12 -3.14
C LYS A 86 3.98 -3.63 -4.47
N GLY A 87 3.13 -3.20 -5.43
CA GLY A 87 3.58 -2.62 -6.70
C GLY A 87 3.32 -3.46 -7.95
N ALA A 88 2.96 -4.75 -7.82
CA ALA A 88 2.76 -5.65 -8.95
C ALA A 88 1.42 -5.50 -9.66
N VAL A 89 0.40 -4.99 -8.97
CA VAL A 89 -0.98 -4.94 -9.47
C VAL A 89 -1.51 -3.52 -9.37
N HIS A 90 -2.14 -3.01 -10.41
CA HIS A 90 -2.69 -1.66 -10.36
C HIS A 90 -3.94 -1.48 -11.22
N PHE A 91 -4.74 -0.46 -10.89
CA PHE A 91 -5.88 0.00 -11.67
C PHE A 91 -6.18 1.48 -11.39
N SER A 92 -6.80 2.14 -12.36
CA SER A 92 -7.31 3.52 -12.20
C SER A 92 -8.72 3.51 -11.64
N ILE A 93 -9.08 4.56 -10.90
CA ILE A 93 -10.39 4.72 -10.27
C ILE A 93 -10.99 6.02 -10.79
N THR A 94 -12.17 5.95 -11.36
CA THR A 94 -12.91 7.10 -11.89
C THR A 94 -14.31 7.15 -11.30
N ALA A 95 -15.03 8.23 -11.50
CA ALA A 95 -16.44 8.35 -11.09
C ALA A 95 -17.34 7.25 -11.71
N ALA A 96 -16.92 6.61 -12.82
CA ALA A 96 -17.62 5.50 -13.43
C ALA A 96 -17.31 4.14 -12.76
N GLY A 97 -16.30 4.09 -11.88
CA GLY A 97 -15.86 2.88 -11.18
C GLY A 97 -14.38 2.58 -11.33
N ALA A 98 -14.00 1.43 -10.81
CA ALA A 98 -12.65 0.89 -10.97
C ALA A 98 -12.42 0.40 -12.40
N GLY A 99 -11.32 0.81 -12.99
CA GLY A 99 -10.89 0.40 -14.32
C GLY A 99 -10.38 -1.03 -14.42
N PRO A 100 -9.86 -1.41 -15.58
CA PRO A 100 -9.23 -2.72 -15.81
C PRO A 100 -8.07 -2.95 -14.84
N LEU A 101 -7.92 -4.21 -14.43
CA LEU A 101 -6.78 -4.64 -13.64
C LEU A 101 -5.57 -4.86 -14.54
N HIS A 102 -4.42 -4.37 -14.10
CA HIS A 102 -3.13 -4.61 -14.72
C HIS A 102 -2.25 -5.36 -13.74
N VAL A 103 -1.71 -6.49 -14.19
CA VAL A 103 -0.76 -7.31 -13.41
C VAL A 103 0.58 -7.28 -14.14
N ASP A 104 1.65 -6.96 -13.41
CA ASP A 104 3.02 -7.04 -13.92
C ASP A 104 3.46 -8.52 -13.90
N ALA A 105 3.39 -9.16 -15.07
CA ALA A 105 3.68 -10.58 -15.20
C ALA A 105 5.16 -10.93 -14.90
N ASP A 106 6.07 -9.97 -15.01
CA ASP A 106 7.49 -10.18 -14.71
C ASP A 106 7.76 -10.25 -13.20
N LEU A 107 6.82 -9.73 -12.40
CA LEU A 107 6.87 -9.76 -10.94
C LEU A 107 6.00 -10.87 -10.34
N ALA A 108 5.16 -11.52 -11.15
CA ALA A 108 4.24 -12.55 -10.68
C ALA A 108 4.96 -13.87 -10.41
N VAL A 109 4.63 -14.50 -9.27
CA VAL A 109 5.12 -15.86 -8.95
C VAL A 109 4.74 -16.80 -10.07
N PRO A 110 5.68 -17.58 -10.63
CA PRO A 110 5.40 -18.49 -11.73
C PRO A 110 4.32 -19.51 -11.41
N PRO A 111 3.42 -19.85 -12.35
CA PRO A 111 2.27 -20.72 -12.10
C PRO A 111 2.61 -22.07 -11.46
N ALA A 112 3.74 -22.68 -11.82
CA ALA A 112 4.18 -23.94 -11.23
C ALA A 112 4.50 -23.81 -9.72
N ALA A 113 5.04 -22.65 -9.30
CA ALA A 113 5.30 -22.38 -7.89
C ALA A 113 3.98 -22.06 -7.16
N VAL A 114 3.08 -21.28 -7.75
CA VAL A 114 1.74 -21.02 -7.21
C VAL A 114 1.03 -22.34 -6.92
N GLU A 115 0.92 -23.23 -7.92
CA GLU A 115 0.26 -24.53 -7.78
C GLU A 115 0.87 -25.38 -6.66
N ALA A 116 2.20 -25.44 -6.59
CA ALA A 116 2.90 -26.25 -5.60
C ALA A 116 2.70 -25.71 -4.17
N LEU A 117 2.83 -24.38 -3.99
CA LEU A 117 2.67 -23.72 -2.69
C LEU A 117 1.23 -23.85 -2.18
N GLU A 118 0.26 -23.55 -3.03
CA GLU A 118 -1.15 -23.64 -2.68
C GLU A 118 -1.60 -25.08 -2.40
N SER A 119 -1.11 -26.06 -3.19
CA SER A 119 -1.40 -27.48 -2.95
C SER A 119 -0.83 -27.94 -1.61
N MET A 120 0.39 -27.50 -1.27
CA MET A 120 0.99 -27.77 0.04
C MET A 120 0.18 -27.14 1.17
N ALA A 121 -0.20 -25.86 1.04
CA ALA A 121 -1.00 -25.17 2.05
C ALA A 121 -2.33 -25.90 2.32
N ARG A 122 -3.05 -26.27 1.27
CA ARG A 122 -4.34 -26.97 1.37
C ARG A 122 -4.23 -28.40 1.91
N ARG A 123 -3.13 -29.10 1.62
CA ARG A 123 -2.93 -30.51 2.04
C ARG A 123 -2.40 -30.62 3.47
N ASP A 124 -1.40 -29.80 3.81
CA ASP A 124 -0.57 -30.00 5.00
C ASP A 124 -0.82 -28.97 6.10
N PHE A 125 -1.49 -27.84 5.79
CA PHE A 125 -1.67 -26.70 6.70
C PHE A 125 -3.11 -26.20 6.77
N ALA A 126 -4.07 -26.89 6.15
CA ALA A 126 -5.47 -26.43 6.07
C ALA A 126 -6.14 -26.17 7.43
N ASP A 127 -5.68 -26.82 8.50
CA ASP A 127 -6.22 -26.64 9.85
C ASP A 127 -5.78 -25.31 10.49
N THR A 128 -4.70 -24.71 10.01
CA THR A 128 -4.10 -23.52 10.62
C THR A 128 -4.07 -22.30 9.69
N MET A 129 -4.05 -22.54 8.38
CA MET A 129 -3.86 -21.53 7.35
C MET A 129 -4.84 -21.70 6.20
N PHE A 130 -4.99 -20.63 5.41
CA PHE A 130 -5.70 -20.68 4.14
C PHE A 130 -4.96 -19.85 3.07
N VAL A 131 -5.22 -20.20 1.81
CA VAL A 131 -4.72 -19.43 0.66
C VAL A 131 -5.60 -18.21 0.46
N ASP A 132 -5.03 -17.01 0.36
CA ASP A 132 -5.77 -15.82 -0.13
C ASP A 132 -5.97 -15.94 -1.65
N PRO A 133 -7.20 -16.18 -2.12
CA PRO A 133 -7.46 -16.36 -3.56
C PRO A 133 -7.47 -15.03 -4.32
N GLY A 134 -7.37 -13.90 -3.63
CA GLY A 134 -7.43 -12.56 -4.23
C GLY A 134 -6.10 -12.07 -4.77
N LYS A 135 -5.02 -12.83 -4.64
CA LYS A 135 -3.69 -12.43 -5.12
C LYS A 135 -3.46 -12.85 -6.57
N HIS A 136 -2.79 -11.97 -7.32
CA HIS A 136 -2.49 -12.15 -8.75
C HIS A 136 -1.01 -12.31 -9.05
N ALA A 137 -0.15 -11.67 -8.26
CA ALA A 137 1.29 -11.65 -8.47
C ALA A 137 2.09 -12.32 -7.35
N MET A 138 1.51 -12.47 -6.19
CA MET A 138 2.13 -13.12 -5.03
C MET A 138 1.26 -14.30 -4.56
N VAL A 139 1.82 -15.18 -3.75
CA VAL A 139 1.08 -16.22 -3.02
C VAL A 139 1.05 -15.81 -1.56
N SER A 140 -0.13 -15.55 -1.01
CA SER A 140 -0.30 -15.22 0.41
C SER A 140 -1.05 -16.33 1.12
N ILE A 141 -0.46 -16.83 2.19
CA ILE A 141 -1.03 -17.88 3.03
C ILE A 141 -1.28 -17.29 4.40
N GLU A 142 -2.55 -17.12 4.73
CA GLU A 142 -3.00 -16.37 5.89
C GLU A 142 -3.40 -17.26 7.06
N GLN A 143 -3.28 -16.73 8.27
CA GLN A 143 -3.78 -17.36 9.50
C GLN A 143 -5.32 -17.49 9.45
N ARG A 144 -5.85 -18.64 9.82
CA ARG A 144 -7.29 -18.77 10.12
C ARG A 144 -7.62 -18.01 11.39
N VAL A 145 -8.70 -17.25 11.35
CA VAL A 145 -9.11 -16.36 12.45
C VAL A 145 -9.38 -17.14 13.76
N GLU A 146 -9.87 -18.37 13.65
CA GLU A 146 -10.16 -19.25 14.78
C GLU A 146 -8.92 -19.93 15.40
N VAL A 147 -7.76 -19.84 14.75
CA VAL A 147 -6.52 -20.48 15.21
C VAL A 147 -5.74 -19.54 16.13
N PRO A 148 -5.33 -20.01 17.32
CA PRO A 148 -4.48 -19.22 18.21
C PRO A 148 -3.14 -18.84 17.54
N SER A 149 -2.68 -17.61 17.77
CA SER A 149 -1.45 -17.10 17.13
C SER A 149 -0.22 -17.97 17.39
N ALA A 150 -0.10 -18.58 18.58
CA ALA A 150 1.04 -19.47 18.88
C ALA A 150 1.04 -20.73 18.00
N ASP A 151 -0.13 -21.32 17.75
CA ASP A 151 -0.27 -22.51 16.90
C ASP A 151 -0.01 -22.16 15.44
N TYR A 152 -0.52 -21.01 15.00
CA TYR A 152 -0.25 -20.46 13.67
C TYR A 152 1.25 -20.22 13.47
N LEU A 153 1.94 -19.52 14.36
CA LEU A 153 3.37 -19.21 14.21
C LEU A 153 4.23 -20.49 14.15
N ALA A 154 3.86 -21.53 14.93
CA ALA A 154 4.53 -22.83 14.84
C ALA A 154 4.28 -23.54 13.50
N ALA A 155 3.10 -23.38 12.92
CA ALA A 155 2.78 -23.90 11.59
C ALA A 155 3.46 -23.07 10.50
N GLN A 156 3.50 -21.74 10.63
CA GLN A 156 4.15 -20.81 9.72
C GLN A 156 5.62 -21.15 9.51
N GLU A 157 6.37 -21.42 10.60
CA GLU A 157 7.79 -21.75 10.50
C GLU A 157 8.03 -23.01 9.66
N ARG A 158 7.14 -24.01 9.77
CA ARG A 158 7.20 -25.26 8.96
C ARG A 158 6.79 -25.00 7.52
N PHE A 159 5.75 -24.19 7.31
CA PHE A 159 5.30 -23.79 5.97
C PHE A 159 6.40 -23.04 5.23
N ASP A 160 6.99 -22.04 5.86
CA ASP A 160 8.05 -21.21 5.27
C ASP A 160 9.26 -22.06 4.85
N ALA A 161 9.69 -23.00 5.72
CA ALA A 161 10.79 -23.89 5.38
C ALA A 161 10.44 -24.77 4.17
N ALA A 162 9.23 -25.31 4.11
CA ALA A 162 8.77 -26.11 2.98
C ALA A 162 8.60 -25.27 1.70
N ALA A 163 8.14 -24.01 1.81
CA ALA A 163 8.05 -23.09 0.69
C ALA A 163 9.43 -22.80 0.08
N VAL A 164 10.45 -22.59 0.91
CA VAL A 164 11.83 -22.43 0.44
C VAL A 164 12.30 -23.67 -0.32
N GLU A 165 12.00 -24.89 0.16
CA GLU A 165 12.38 -26.13 -0.54
C GLU A 165 11.63 -26.30 -1.87
N ILE A 166 10.34 -25.92 -1.93
CA ILE A 166 9.57 -25.91 -3.20
C ILE A 166 10.21 -24.94 -4.20
N MET A 167 10.49 -23.71 -3.79
CA MET A 167 11.05 -22.69 -4.69
C MET A 167 12.42 -23.12 -5.21
N THR A 168 13.30 -23.62 -4.33
CA THR A 168 14.63 -24.11 -4.74
C THR A 168 14.54 -25.37 -5.59
N GLY A 169 13.61 -26.28 -5.31
CA GLY A 169 13.34 -27.48 -6.11
C GLY A 169 12.88 -27.18 -7.52
N LEU A 170 12.22 -26.03 -7.72
CA LEU A 170 11.83 -25.50 -9.03
C LEU A 170 12.97 -24.69 -9.70
N GLY A 171 14.16 -24.66 -9.12
CA GLY A 171 15.31 -23.93 -9.64
C GLY A 171 15.26 -22.42 -9.45
N MET A 172 14.41 -21.94 -8.55
CA MET A 172 14.25 -20.52 -8.25
C MET A 172 15.14 -20.11 -7.08
N GLY A 173 15.87 -19.00 -7.24
CA GLY A 173 16.62 -18.42 -6.14
C GLY A 173 15.68 -17.68 -5.19
N VAL A 174 15.77 -18.02 -3.89
CA VAL A 174 14.85 -17.53 -2.85
C VAL A 174 15.62 -17.06 -1.62
N GLU A 175 15.07 -16.09 -0.91
CA GLU A 175 15.53 -15.67 0.41
C GLU A 175 14.40 -15.76 1.44
N ARG A 176 14.77 -15.98 2.70
CA ARG A 176 13.89 -15.96 3.85
C ARG A 176 14.64 -15.39 5.05
N ARG A 177 14.14 -14.28 5.65
CA ARG A 177 14.76 -13.65 6.84
C ARG A 177 16.27 -13.40 6.70
N GLY A 178 16.73 -13.02 5.48
CA GLY A 178 18.14 -12.76 5.19
C GLY A 178 18.96 -14.00 4.80
N GLU A 179 18.43 -15.21 4.96
CA GLU A 179 19.06 -16.43 4.43
C GLU A 179 18.76 -16.54 2.94
N ARG A 180 19.82 -16.60 2.13
CA ARG A 180 19.73 -16.61 0.67
C ARG A 180 20.11 -17.96 0.09
N ARG A 181 19.27 -18.49 -0.80
CA ARG A 181 19.55 -19.68 -1.61
C ARG A 181 19.46 -19.28 -3.09
N PRO A 182 20.60 -18.94 -3.72
CA PRO A 182 20.61 -18.51 -5.11
C PRO A 182 20.23 -19.64 -6.09
N ASP A 183 19.71 -19.26 -7.26
CA ASP A 183 19.51 -20.16 -8.39
C ASP A 183 20.87 -20.57 -9.02
N ALA A 184 20.82 -21.41 -10.06
CA ALA A 184 22.01 -21.88 -10.78
C ALA A 184 22.83 -20.75 -11.43
N ALA A 185 22.23 -19.56 -11.64
CA ALA A 185 22.89 -18.37 -12.15
C ALA A 185 23.36 -17.42 -11.04
N GLY A 186 23.25 -17.81 -9.77
CA GLY A 186 23.64 -17.00 -8.61
C GLY A 186 22.65 -15.89 -8.25
N ARG A 187 21.42 -15.90 -8.78
CA ARG A 187 20.40 -14.88 -8.54
C ARG A 187 19.43 -15.29 -7.45
N VAL A 188 18.89 -14.31 -6.73
CA VAL A 188 17.77 -14.45 -5.81
C VAL A 188 16.67 -13.54 -6.32
N GLY A 189 15.63 -14.11 -6.86
CA GLY A 189 14.51 -13.37 -7.45
C GLY A 189 13.25 -13.36 -6.59
N TRP A 190 13.19 -14.22 -5.57
CA TRP A 190 12.01 -14.45 -4.77
C TRP A 190 12.32 -14.37 -3.28
N ARG A 191 11.31 -14.07 -2.47
CA ARG A 191 11.40 -14.16 -1.01
C ARG A 191 10.18 -14.86 -0.43
N VAL A 192 10.41 -15.55 0.68
CA VAL A 192 9.37 -16.01 1.60
C VAL A 192 9.36 -15.04 2.76
N ASP A 193 8.33 -14.22 2.84
CA ASP A 193 8.21 -13.08 3.77
C ASP A 193 7.13 -13.35 4.83
N PRO A 194 7.49 -13.90 6.00
CA PRO A 194 6.54 -14.12 7.08
C PRO A 194 6.18 -12.81 7.77
N THR A 195 4.87 -12.60 7.93
CA THR A 195 4.29 -11.55 8.76
C THR A 195 3.66 -12.14 10.03
N ILE A 196 3.02 -11.30 10.84
CA ILE A 196 2.34 -11.77 12.07
C ILE A 196 1.13 -12.68 11.74
N ILE A 197 0.50 -12.48 10.57
CA ILE A 197 -0.76 -13.14 10.20
C ILE A 197 -0.71 -13.84 8.85
N SER A 198 0.38 -13.74 8.10
CA SER A 198 0.53 -14.35 6.78
C SER A 198 1.98 -14.73 6.49
N THR A 199 2.17 -15.60 5.51
CA THR A 199 3.42 -15.72 4.77
C THR A 199 3.15 -15.37 3.31
N ASP A 200 3.91 -14.40 2.81
CA ASP A 200 3.88 -13.99 1.41
C ASP A 200 5.07 -14.61 0.67
N VAL A 201 4.80 -15.30 -0.44
CA VAL A 201 5.84 -15.70 -1.40
C VAL A 201 5.74 -14.77 -2.59
N GLU A 202 6.80 -14.01 -2.84
CA GLU A 202 6.74 -12.87 -3.76
C GLU A 202 8.11 -12.55 -4.39
N SER A 203 8.12 -11.72 -5.44
CA SER A 203 9.36 -11.18 -6.01
C SER A 203 10.07 -10.28 -5.00
N VAL A 204 11.41 -10.37 -4.93
CA VAL A 204 12.24 -9.46 -4.11
C VAL A 204 12.15 -8.01 -4.57
N LEU A 205 11.61 -7.75 -5.75
CA LEU A 205 11.41 -6.41 -6.31
C LEU A 205 10.11 -5.74 -5.84
N LEU A 206 9.25 -6.47 -5.12
CA LEU A 206 8.01 -5.93 -4.58
C LEU A 206 8.29 -5.15 -3.29
N GLY A 207 7.65 -4.02 -3.15
CA GLY A 207 7.80 -3.14 -1.98
C GLY A 207 6.96 -1.87 -2.14
N LYS A 208 6.90 -1.09 -1.07
CA LYS A 208 6.22 0.21 -1.08
C LYS A 208 6.91 1.23 -1.98
N ASP A 209 8.22 1.11 -2.16
CA ASP A 209 9.05 1.85 -3.11
C ASP A 209 8.68 1.53 -4.56
N ARG A 210 8.55 0.23 -4.90
CA ARG A 210 8.04 -0.20 -6.21
C ARG A 210 6.63 0.32 -6.46
N GLY A 211 5.78 0.31 -5.43
CA GLY A 211 4.45 0.90 -5.50
C GLY A 211 4.48 2.40 -5.76
N ALA A 212 5.40 3.15 -5.15
CA ALA A 212 5.59 4.58 -5.39
C ALA A 212 6.04 4.87 -6.83
N GLU A 213 6.97 4.09 -7.37
CA GLU A 213 7.39 4.18 -8.77
C GLU A 213 6.21 3.98 -9.73
N THR A 214 5.42 2.92 -9.51
CA THR A 214 4.22 2.62 -10.31
C THR A 214 3.19 3.75 -10.20
N ALA A 215 2.97 4.28 -9.00
CA ALA A 215 2.05 5.38 -8.74
C ALA A 215 2.42 6.64 -9.55
N LEU A 216 3.68 7.05 -9.53
CA LEU A 216 4.12 8.23 -10.27
C LEU A 216 4.00 8.03 -11.78
N ARG A 217 4.31 6.84 -12.27
CA ARG A 217 4.13 6.51 -13.70
C ARG A 217 2.67 6.64 -14.14
N LEU A 218 1.73 6.17 -13.34
CA LEU A 218 0.29 6.29 -13.61
C LEU A 218 -0.15 7.74 -13.60
N LEU A 219 0.19 8.49 -12.56
CA LEU A 219 -0.18 9.89 -12.43
C LEU A 219 0.45 10.78 -13.50
N ALA A 220 1.67 10.48 -13.95
CA ALA A 220 2.32 11.21 -15.04
C ALA A 220 1.60 11.05 -16.37
N ALA A 221 0.90 9.93 -16.58
CA ALA A 221 0.06 9.72 -17.76
C ALA A 221 -1.23 10.57 -17.73
N ASP A 222 -1.71 10.91 -16.53
CA ASP A 222 -2.92 11.73 -16.34
C ASP A 222 -2.64 13.24 -16.42
N GLY A 223 -1.39 13.65 -16.19
CA GLY A 223 -1.03 15.06 -16.20
C GLY A 223 0.21 15.41 -15.39
N PRO A 224 0.50 16.71 -15.17
CA PRO A 224 1.70 17.14 -14.48
C PRO A 224 1.75 16.61 -13.05
N LEU A 225 2.95 16.16 -12.63
CA LEU A 225 3.19 15.74 -11.26
C LEU A 225 3.47 16.95 -10.36
N PRO A 226 3.02 16.92 -9.09
CA PRO A 226 3.41 17.92 -8.10
C PRO A 226 4.89 17.76 -7.72
N ALA A 227 5.50 18.87 -7.27
CA ALA A 227 6.88 18.87 -6.76
C ALA A 227 6.98 18.38 -5.31
N ALA A 228 5.87 18.38 -4.58
CA ALA A 228 5.80 17.96 -3.19
C ALA A 228 4.85 16.75 -3.03
N TRP A 229 5.19 15.88 -2.09
CA TRP A 229 4.43 14.65 -1.81
C TRP A 229 4.23 14.46 -0.31
N ARG A 230 3.12 13.82 0.01
CA ARG A 230 2.84 13.29 1.34
C ARG A 230 2.62 11.80 1.23
N THR A 231 3.28 11.04 2.08
CA THR A 231 3.05 9.60 2.22
C THR A 231 2.48 9.32 3.61
N ALA A 232 1.63 8.32 3.76
CA ALA A 232 1.11 7.93 5.06
C ALA A 232 1.11 6.40 5.19
N GLY A 233 1.46 5.92 6.39
CA GLY A 233 1.49 4.50 6.71
C GLY A 233 1.50 4.26 8.22
N ASP A 234 1.39 2.98 8.62
CA ASP A 234 1.36 2.54 10.01
C ASP A 234 2.53 1.60 10.37
N SER A 235 3.41 1.37 9.41
CA SER A 235 4.50 0.39 9.56
C SER A 235 5.84 0.91 9.02
N ARG A 236 6.93 0.26 9.45
CA ARG A 236 8.28 0.58 8.97
C ARG A 236 8.44 0.44 7.46
N THR A 237 7.69 -0.47 6.83
CA THR A 237 7.77 -0.68 5.39
C THR A 237 7.18 0.47 4.58
N ASP A 238 6.30 1.29 5.17
CA ASP A 238 5.65 2.40 4.49
C ASP A 238 6.59 3.59 4.24
N TYR A 239 7.61 3.73 5.07
CA TYR A 239 8.66 4.73 4.88
C TYR A 239 9.36 4.60 3.52
N ALA A 240 9.43 3.39 2.95
CA ALA A 240 10.01 3.16 1.63
C ALA A 240 9.34 3.97 0.51
N MET A 241 8.06 4.38 0.65
CA MET A 241 7.43 5.33 -0.28
C MET A 241 8.12 6.70 -0.24
N ALA A 242 8.33 7.21 0.98
CA ALA A 242 8.97 8.52 1.18
C ALA A 242 10.46 8.47 0.83
N ASP A 243 11.16 7.40 1.19
CA ASP A 243 12.56 7.18 0.85
C ASP A 243 12.78 7.22 -0.66
N TRP A 244 11.93 6.50 -1.40
CA TRP A 244 11.99 6.47 -2.85
C TRP A 244 11.72 7.86 -3.46
N LEU A 245 10.66 8.55 -3.03
CA LEU A 245 10.33 9.90 -3.51
C LEU A 245 11.45 10.91 -3.20
N HIS A 246 12.02 10.85 -2.00
CA HIS A 246 13.14 11.69 -1.62
C HIS A 246 14.38 11.43 -2.50
N ALA A 247 14.69 10.17 -2.77
CA ALA A 247 15.77 9.78 -3.66
C ALA A 247 15.56 10.25 -5.11
N GLN A 248 14.30 10.43 -5.55
CA GLN A 248 13.97 11.03 -6.85
C GLN A 248 14.04 12.57 -6.83
N GLY A 249 14.33 13.19 -5.69
CA GLY A 249 14.48 14.65 -5.56
C GLY A 249 13.18 15.41 -5.29
N TYR A 250 12.08 14.73 -4.95
CA TYR A 250 10.85 15.39 -4.55
C TYR A 250 10.92 15.92 -3.12
N ALA A 251 10.25 17.02 -2.83
CA ALA A 251 9.95 17.43 -1.47
C ALA A 251 8.92 16.46 -0.88
N VAL A 252 9.26 15.80 0.23
CA VAL A 252 8.39 14.78 0.84
C VAL A 252 8.27 14.97 2.34
N ALA A 253 7.11 14.65 2.91
CA ALA A 253 6.94 14.36 4.33
C ALA A 253 6.16 13.04 4.47
N HIS A 254 6.54 12.24 5.48
CA HIS A 254 5.84 11.00 5.84
C HIS A 254 4.93 11.22 7.04
N VAL A 255 3.77 10.61 7.05
CA VAL A 255 2.84 10.61 8.18
C VAL A 255 2.80 9.20 8.76
N ASP A 256 3.31 9.07 9.99
CA ASP A 256 3.27 7.82 10.74
C ASP A 256 2.03 7.83 11.64
N VAL A 257 1.03 7.00 11.31
CA VAL A 257 -0.20 6.92 12.09
C VAL A 257 -0.12 5.91 13.25
N ARG A 258 1.08 5.33 13.49
CA ARG A 258 1.36 4.43 14.61
C ARG A 258 2.77 4.63 15.19
N PRO A 259 3.13 5.84 15.62
CA PRO A 259 4.50 6.20 16.01
C PRO A 259 4.99 5.46 17.27
N ALA A 260 4.12 4.78 18.01
CA ALA A 260 4.50 4.00 19.19
C ALA A 260 5.51 2.87 18.89
N ASP A 261 5.59 2.39 17.64
CA ASP A 261 6.59 1.43 17.17
C ASP A 261 7.97 2.08 16.96
N GLY A 262 8.07 3.37 17.21
CA GLY A 262 9.24 4.22 17.05
C GLY A 262 9.34 4.84 15.65
N VAL A 263 9.69 6.12 15.60
CA VAL A 263 9.93 6.86 14.36
C VAL A 263 11.40 6.73 13.96
N PRO A 264 11.74 6.31 12.71
CA PRO A 264 13.11 6.25 12.25
C PRO A 264 13.70 7.65 12.05
N ASP A 265 15.02 7.75 12.10
CA ASP A 265 15.73 8.93 11.63
C ASP A 265 15.67 8.98 10.09
N THR A 266 15.13 10.08 9.53
CA THR A 266 14.89 10.24 8.09
C THR A 266 15.43 11.58 7.59
N PRO A 267 15.83 11.68 6.30
CA PRO A 267 16.28 12.95 5.70
C PRO A 267 15.11 13.89 5.32
N TYR A 268 13.88 13.55 5.67
CA TYR A 268 12.65 14.32 5.44
C TYR A 268 11.80 14.39 6.71
N PRO A 269 10.88 15.34 6.83
CA PRO A 269 9.98 15.42 7.99
C PRO A 269 9.08 14.19 8.13
N VAL A 270 8.95 13.71 9.37
CA VAL A 270 7.95 12.74 9.78
C VAL A 270 6.95 13.43 10.68
N LEU A 271 5.69 13.42 10.29
CA LEU A 271 4.56 13.91 11.07
C LEU A 271 3.94 12.71 11.79
N ALA A 272 3.65 12.83 13.08
CA ALA A 272 3.11 11.73 13.86
C ALA A 272 2.00 12.23 14.79
N SER A 273 0.94 11.44 14.95
CA SER A 273 -0.06 11.69 15.97
C SER A 273 0.21 10.80 17.18
N TRP A 274 0.25 11.41 18.38
CA TRP A 274 0.41 10.70 19.65
C TRP A 274 -0.91 10.54 20.41
N ASN A 275 -1.97 11.23 19.96
CA ASN A 275 -3.29 11.23 20.62
C ASN A 275 -4.34 10.38 19.91
N SER A 276 -4.11 10.07 18.64
CA SER A 276 -4.94 9.16 17.84
C SER A 276 -4.04 8.26 17.02
N VAL A 277 -4.53 7.10 16.60
CA VAL A 277 -3.78 6.09 15.86
C VAL A 277 -4.59 5.61 14.66
N HIS A 278 -3.89 5.05 13.68
CA HIS A 278 -4.47 4.43 12.49
C HIS A 278 -5.42 5.37 11.74
N ASP A 279 -6.63 4.93 11.42
CA ASP A 279 -7.60 5.65 10.61
C ASP A 279 -8.15 6.91 11.27
N GLU A 280 -8.17 6.99 12.61
CA GLU A 280 -8.49 8.24 13.31
C GLU A 280 -7.40 9.30 13.09
N ALA A 281 -6.12 8.93 13.18
CA ALA A 281 -5.01 9.82 12.88
C ALA A 281 -4.98 10.20 11.40
N GLY A 282 -5.23 9.23 10.52
CA GLY A 282 -5.36 9.47 9.08
C GLY A 282 -6.47 10.46 8.74
N ALA A 283 -7.65 10.31 9.35
CA ALA A 283 -8.78 11.22 9.16
C ALA A 283 -8.46 12.65 9.63
N ALA A 284 -7.85 12.80 10.81
CA ALA A 284 -7.47 14.11 11.34
C ALA A 284 -6.43 14.81 10.44
N TRP A 285 -5.44 14.06 9.96
CA TRP A 285 -4.44 14.60 9.04
C TRP A 285 -5.02 14.98 7.67
N LEU A 286 -5.87 14.13 7.06
CA LEU A 286 -6.54 14.44 5.80
C LEU A 286 -7.46 15.66 5.92
N ALA A 287 -8.15 15.82 7.05
CA ALA A 287 -8.94 17.02 7.31
C ALA A 287 -8.08 18.30 7.38
N ARG A 288 -6.87 18.20 7.95
CA ARG A 288 -5.91 19.31 7.94
C ARG A 288 -5.41 19.62 6.52
N LEU A 289 -5.10 18.61 5.70
CA LEU A 289 -4.72 18.83 4.30
C LEU A 289 -5.87 19.47 3.50
N ALA A 290 -7.11 19.09 3.76
CA ALA A 290 -8.28 19.75 3.17
C ALA A 290 -8.35 21.24 3.58
N ALA A 291 -8.05 21.55 4.85
CA ALA A 291 -7.95 22.94 5.32
C ALA A 291 -6.79 23.72 4.64
N VAL A 292 -5.67 23.08 4.35
CA VAL A 292 -4.57 23.67 3.55
C VAL A 292 -5.08 24.05 2.15
N VAL A 293 -5.78 23.15 1.49
CA VAL A 293 -6.30 23.37 0.14
C VAL A 293 -7.36 24.50 0.13
N ARG A 294 -8.17 24.63 1.19
CA ARG A 294 -9.09 25.77 1.36
C ARG A 294 -8.39 27.08 1.71
N GLY A 295 -7.09 27.06 2.03
CA GLY A 295 -6.33 28.23 2.45
C GLY A 295 -6.61 28.68 3.90
N GLU A 296 -7.17 27.82 4.72
CA GLU A 296 -7.48 28.06 6.14
C GLU A 296 -6.25 27.92 7.03
N VAL A 297 -5.31 27.06 6.65
CA VAL A 297 -4.02 26.87 7.28
C VAL A 297 -2.91 26.89 6.24
N ALA A 298 -1.69 27.25 6.65
CA ALA A 298 -0.58 27.42 5.72
C ALA A 298 -0.01 26.10 5.19
N ASP A 299 0.05 25.08 6.06
CA ASP A 299 0.63 23.76 5.79
C ASP A 299 0.09 22.70 6.76
N ASP A 300 0.61 21.48 6.64
CA ASP A 300 0.30 20.36 7.51
C ASP A 300 1.33 20.13 8.64
N ALA A 301 2.33 21.00 8.79
CA ALA A 301 3.40 20.86 9.79
C ALA A 301 2.90 20.94 11.25
N GLY A 302 1.78 21.63 11.51
CA GLY A 302 1.15 21.69 12.83
C GLY A 302 0.18 20.52 13.12
N PHE A 303 0.25 19.40 12.40
CA PHE A 303 -0.60 18.24 12.66
C PHE A 303 -0.45 17.71 14.09
N ASP A 304 0.77 17.65 14.61
CA ASP A 304 1.08 17.16 15.96
C ASP A 304 0.63 18.12 17.08
N GLU A 305 0.62 19.43 16.81
CA GLU A 305 0.29 20.45 17.83
C GLU A 305 -1.21 20.52 18.11
N HIS A 306 -2.07 20.19 17.14
CA HIS A 306 -3.53 20.27 17.29
C HIS A 306 -4.12 19.11 18.08
N LEU A 307 -3.41 18.01 18.23
CA LEU A 307 -3.84 16.84 18.99
C LEU A 307 -3.28 16.84 20.43
N ALA A 308 -2.47 17.83 20.79
CA ALA A 308 -1.88 17.99 22.11
C ALA A 308 -2.75 18.85 23.08
N THR A 309 -3.94 19.30 22.65
CA THR A 309 -4.91 20.05 23.49
C THR A 309 -6.19 19.27 23.66
#